data_b2d023d143ac76d8dfd69ceb32f8265e
#
_entry.id   b2d023d143ac76d8dfd69ceb32f8265e
#
_cell.length_a   1.000
_cell.length_b   1.000
_cell.length_c   1.000
_cell.angle_alpha   90.00
_cell.angle_beta   90.00
_cell.angle_gamma   90.00
#
_symmetry.space_group_name_H-M   'P 1'
#
loop_
_entity.id
_entity.type
_entity.pdbx_description
1 polymer ?
#
loop_
_entity_poly.entity_id
_entity_poly.type
_entity_poly.pdbx_seq_one_letter_code
_entity_poly.pdbx_strand_id
1 'polypeptide(L)'
;MSDAMRAETVMIEGHQGDQIEAYAARPIADTPVGGVVVIHHMPGYDQATKEMVRRFAANGYAAVCPNLYWRDAPGASPDDAAAVVRAGGGVPQDRLLGDLAGAAAYLRSQPNSNGKAGIIGHCSGGRQAFLAACLLDFDAAVDCYGAFVAAPPPPGLPIAMEPLLPLADGLSCPLLGLFGADDKNPPPSETEILDAELTRLGKTFEFHTYEGAGHAFFAVDRPSYRPEAAVDGWRRIFDWYGRYLAK
;
A
#
# COMPACT_ATOMS: atom_id res chain seq x y z
N MET A 1 0.64 20.25 -19.27
CA MET A 1 1.32 19.69 -18.06
C MET A 1 2.59 19.02 -18.53
N SER A 2 3.69 19.16 -17.82
CA SER A 2 4.95 18.47 -18.17
C SER A 2 4.86 17.05 -17.64
N ASP A 3 5.14 16.03 -18.49
CA ASP A 3 5.24 14.63 -18.07
C ASP A 3 6.60 14.32 -17.42
N ALA A 4 7.43 15.36 -17.20
CA ALA A 4 8.75 15.21 -16.62
C ALA A 4 8.65 14.84 -15.14
N MET A 5 9.38 13.81 -14.76
CA MET A 5 9.50 13.35 -13.37
C MET A 5 10.96 13.12 -12.99
N ARG A 6 11.24 13.21 -11.70
CA ARG A 6 12.46 12.71 -11.09
C ARG A 6 12.16 11.41 -10.39
N ALA A 7 12.96 10.37 -10.66
CA ALA A 7 12.84 9.08 -10.00
C ALA A 7 14.25 8.62 -9.60
N GLU A 8 14.40 8.22 -8.33
CA GLU A 8 15.70 7.90 -7.74
C GLU A 8 15.58 6.95 -6.55
N THR A 9 16.65 6.22 -6.27
CA THR A 9 16.81 5.51 -5.00
C THR A 9 17.38 6.50 -3.98
N VAL A 10 16.75 6.56 -2.80
CA VAL A 10 17.11 7.46 -1.71
C VAL A 10 17.25 6.67 -0.41
N MET A 11 17.95 7.27 0.56
CA MET A 11 17.90 6.80 1.94
C MET A 11 16.92 7.66 2.71
N ILE A 12 16.04 7.02 3.47
CA ILE A 12 15.06 7.69 4.33
C ILE A 12 15.24 7.22 5.77
N GLU A 13 14.84 8.05 6.71
CA GLU A 13 14.78 7.67 8.11
C GLU A 13 13.56 6.77 8.33
N GLY A 14 13.78 5.58 8.88
CA GLY A 14 12.76 4.59 9.22
C GLY A 14 12.60 4.42 10.72
N HIS A 15 12.23 3.20 11.12
CA HIS A 15 12.04 2.83 12.53
C HIS A 15 13.25 3.16 13.39
N GLN A 16 13.05 3.82 14.53
CA GLN A 16 14.08 4.23 15.50
C GLN A 16 15.25 5.07 14.95
N GLY A 17 15.02 5.76 13.82
CA GLY A 17 16.04 6.59 13.18
C GLY A 17 16.98 5.85 12.24
N ASP A 18 16.76 4.57 11.99
CA ASP A 18 17.54 3.79 11.04
C ASP A 18 17.41 4.34 9.61
N GLN A 19 18.52 4.33 8.87
CA GLN A 19 18.49 4.66 7.46
C GLN A 19 18.14 3.42 6.64
N ILE A 20 17.07 3.51 5.86
CA ILE A 20 16.63 2.44 4.95
C ILE A 20 16.55 2.94 3.51
N GLU A 21 16.83 2.03 2.57
CA GLU A 21 16.67 2.33 1.16
C GLU A 21 15.17 2.50 0.82
N ALA A 22 14.88 3.45 -0.06
CA ALA A 22 13.55 3.64 -0.63
C ALA A 22 13.66 4.06 -2.09
N TYR A 23 12.65 3.75 -2.89
CA TYR A 23 12.52 4.26 -4.25
C TYR A 23 11.49 5.38 -4.26
N ALA A 24 11.90 6.57 -4.71
CA ALA A 24 11.07 7.75 -4.75
C ALA A 24 10.91 8.26 -6.18
N ALA A 25 9.71 8.77 -6.51
CA ALA A 25 9.46 9.50 -7.74
C ALA A 25 8.52 10.68 -7.47
N ARG A 26 8.73 11.79 -8.20
CA ARG A 26 7.90 12.98 -8.08
C ARG A 26 7.81 13.72 -9.42
N PRO A 27 6.69 14.41 -9.70
CA PRO A 27 6.62 15.28 -10.86
C PRO A 27 7.60 16.44 -10.72
N ILE A 28 8.16 16.91 -11.83
CA ILE A 28 8.86 18.18 -11.88
C ILE A 28 7.79 19.26 -12.10
N ALA A 29 7.31 19.81 -11.01
CA ALA A 29 6.23 20.81 -10.99
C ALA A 29 6.51 21.89 -9.94
N ASP A 30 6.06 23.10 -10.21
CA ASP A 30 6.19 24.25 -9.29
C ASP A 30 5.02 24.32 -8.28
N THR A 31 3.99 23.50 -8.49
CA THR A 31 2.81 23.45 -7.59
C THR A 31 2.99 22.38 -6.52
N PRO A 32 2.55 22.65 -5.27
CA PRO A 32 2.53 21.63 -4.23
C PRO A 32 1.69 20.42 -4.61
N VAL A 33 2.19 19.23 -4.26
CA VAL A 33 1.56 17.93 -4.57
C VAL A 33 1.37 17.09 -3.31
N GLY A 34 0.35 16.24 -3.28
CA GLY A 34 0.17 15.23 -2.27
C GLY A 34 1.19 14.10 -2.39
N GLY A 35 1.50 13.45 -1.28
CA GLY A 35 2.41 12.32 -1.22
C GLY A 35 1.66 10.98 -1.18
N VAL A 36 2.26 9.89 -1.69
CA VAL A 36 1.73 8.53 -1.59
C VAL A 36 2.84 7.56 -1.16
N VAL A 37 2.66 6.92 -0.01
CA VAL A 37 3.49 5.79 0.42
C VAL A 37 2.99 4.53 -0.25
N VAL A 38 3.84 3.88 -1.05
CA VAL A 38 3.53 2.62 -1.73
C VAL A 38 4.17 1.47 -0.97
N ILE A 39 3.36 0.59 -0.42
CA ILE A 39 3.85 -0.61 0.27
C ILE A 39 4.05 -1.71 -0.78
N HIS A 40 5.25 -2.25 -0.86
CA HIS A 40 5.52 -3.35 -1.77
C HIS A 40 4.82 -4.63 -1.34
N HIS A 41 4.43 -5.45 -2.33
CA HIS A 41 3.88 -6.79 -2.08
C HIS A 41 4.98 -7.79 -1.71
N MET A 42 4.64 -9.04 -1.46
CA MET A 42 5.58 -10.14 -1.40
C MET A 42 5.59 -10.85 -2.77
N PRO A 43 6.74 -10.95 -3.49
CA PRO A 43 8.13 -10.93 -2.97
C PRO A 43 8.74 -9.57 -2.66
N GLY A 44 8.21 -8.44 -3.13
CA GLY A 44 8.61 -7.20 -2.49
C GLY A 44 9.08 -6.06 -3.39
N TYR A 45 10.16 -5.45 -3.05
CA TYR A 45 10.74 -4.22 -3.59
C TYR A 45 11.32 -4.44 -5.00
N ASP A 46 10.42 -4.77 -5.94
CA ASP A 46 10.73 -5.19 -7.31
C ASP A 46 10.50 -4.08 -8.34
N GLN A 47 10.77 -4.40 -9.60
CA GLN A 47 10.58 -3.48 -10.71
C GLN A 47 9.11 -3.07 -10.86
N ALA A 48 8.17 -4.00 -10.66
CA ALA A 48 6.75 -3.72 -10.79
C ALA A 48 6.28 -2.70 -9.75
N THR A 49 6.74 -2.84 -8.50
CA THR A 49 6.46 -1.86 -7.45
C THR A 49 7.09 -0.49 -7.75
N LYS A 50 8.33 -0.46 -8.26
CA LYS A 50 8.98 0.79 -8.68
C LYS A 50 8.25 1.47 -9.84
N GLU A 51 7.63 0.70 -10.77
CA GLU A 51 6.76 1.25 -11.80
C GLU A 51 5.47 1.88 -11.23
N MET A 52 4.89 1.29 -10.18
CA MET A 52 3.75 1.90 -9.50
C MET A 52 4.12 3.26 -8.89
N VAL A 53 5.29 3.38 -8.26
CA VAL A 53 5.80 4.66 -7.73
C VAL A 53 5.92 5.70 -8.85
N ARG A 54 6.48 5.33 -10.02
CA ARG A 54 6.55 6.22 -11.19
C ARG A 54 5.18 6.59 -11.75
N ARG A 55 4.22 5.65 -11.71
CA ARG A 55 2.83 5.91 -12.14
C ARG A 55 2.17 6.99 -11.30
N PHE A 56 2.39 7.02 -9.99
CA PHE A 56 1.92 8.12 -9.13
C PHE A 56 2.55 9.46 -9.54
N ALA A 57 3.86 9.48 -9.80
CA ALA A 57 4.54 10.70 -10.24
C ALA A 57 4.00 11.21 -11.59
N ALA A 58 3.72 10.31 -12.54
CA ALA A 58 3.09 10.64 -13.82
C ALA A 58 1.66 11.21 -13.68
N ASN A 59 0.99 10.93 -12.56
CA ASN A 59 -0.35 11.43 -12.24
C ASN A 59 -0.35 12.59 -11.23
N GLY A 60 0.82 13.21 -10.99
CA GLY A 60 0.91 14.45 -10.23
C GLY A 60 1.09 14.28 -8.72
N TYR A 61 1.48 13.10 -8.24
CA TYR A 61 1.77 12.84 -6.83
C TYR A 61 3.25 12.59 -6.59
N ALA A 62 3.80 13.04 -5.48
CA ALA A 62 5.08 12.50 -5.01
C ALA A 62 4.84 11.11 -4.41
N ALA A 63 5.67 10.13 -4.75
CA ALA A 63 5.49 8.79 -4.21
C ALA A 63 6.81 8.19 -3.73
N VAL A 64 6.75 7.35 -2.70
CA VAL A 64 7.89 6.63 -2.16
C VAL A 64 7.51 5.21 -1.77
N CYS A 65 8.36 4.25 -2.11
CA CYS A 65 8.27 2.87 -1.64
C CYS A 65 9.48 2.59 -0.74
N PRO A 66 9.33 2.44 0.59
CA PRO A 66 10.40 1.99 1.46
C PRO A 66 10.73 0.52 1.18
N ASN A 67 12.01 0.15 1.19
CA ASN A 67 12.45 -1.23 1.16
C ASN A 67 12.32 -1.83 2.57
N LEU A 68 11.19 -2.43 2.87
CA LEU A 68 10.89 -3.00 4.18
C LEU A 68 11.80 -4.17 4.56
N TYR A 69 12.54 -4.73 3.58
CA TYR A 69 13.46 -5.85 3.76
C TYR A 69 14.93 -5.42 3.83
N TRP A 70 15.20 -4.11 3.77
CA TRP A 70 16.55 -3.55 3.71
C TRP A 70 17.48 -4.07 4.82
N ARG A 71 16.99 -4.16 6.05
CA ARG A 71 17.78 -4.59 7.21
C ARG A 71 18.07 -6.08 7.21
N ASP A 72 17.12 -6.88 6.71
CA ASP A 72 17.22 -8.35 6.76
C ASP A 72 18.01 -8.90 5.57
N ALA A 73 17.94 -8.24 4.41
CA ALA A 73 18.55 -8.71 3.17
C ALA A 73 19.01 -7.55 2.27
N PRO A 74 20.00 -6.74 2.72
CA PRO A 74 20.46 -5.59 1.96
C PRO A 74 21.09 -6.01 0.63
N GLY A 75 20.59 -5.42 -0.48
CA GLY A 75 21.09 -5.68 -1.83
C GLY A 75 20.71 -7.04 -2.42
N ALA A 76 19.91 -7.85 -1.73
CA ALA A 76 19.41 -9.12 -2.25
C ALA A 76 18.37 -8.90 -3.36
N SER A 77 18.17 -9.91 -4.21
CA SER A 77 17.05 -9.90 -5.15
C SER A 77 15.72 -9.88 -4.39
N PRO A 78 14.61 -9.37 -4.99
CA PRO A 78 13.31 -9.34 -4.31
C PRO A 78 12.84 -10.71 -3.80
N ASP A 79 13.08 -11.79 -4.56
CA ASP A 79 12.69 -13.15 -4.17
C ASP A 79 13.55 -13.68 -3.01
N ASP A 80 14.86 -13.46 -3.06
CA ASP A 80 15.79 -13.86 -1.99
C ASP A 80 15.49 -13.09 -0.70
N ALA A 81 15.28 -11.78 -0.80
CA ALA A 81 14.91 -10.94 0.35
C ALA A 81 13.60 -11.42 0.99
N ALA A 82 12.59 -11.72 0.18
CA ALA A 82 11.32 -12.27 0.67
C ALA A 82 11.49 -13.64 1.34
N ALA A 83 12.40 -14.50 0.81
CA ALA A 83 12.68 -15.79 1.42
C ALA A 83 13.33 -15.64 2.81
N VAL A 84 14.32 -14.74 2.94
CA VAL A 84 14.98 -14.41 4.22
C VAL A 84 13.96 -13.89 5.22
N VAL A 85 13.15 -12.91 4.84
CA VAL A 85 12.16 -12.29 5.73
C VAL A 85 11.10 -13.30 6.17
N ARG A 86 10.61 -14.16 5.27
CA ARG A 86 9.66 -15.23 5.63
C ARG A 86 10.27 -16.21 6.61
N ALA A 87 11.51 -16.63 6.39
CA ALA A 87 12.20 -17.53 7.30
C ALA A 87 12.40 -16.91 8.71
N GLY A 88 12.52 -15.59 8.78
CA GLY A 88 12.60 -14.82 10.03
C GLY A 88 11.25 -14.52 10.70
N GLY A 89 10.12 -14.99 10.14
CA GLY A 89 8.77 -14.75 10.70
C GLY A 89 8.09 -13.47 10.19
N GLY A 90 8.65 -12.82 9.18
CA GLY A 90 8.11 -11.57 8.61
C GLY A 90 8.77 -10.31 9.18
N VAL A 91 8.29 -9.15 8.73
CA VAL A 91 8.72 -7.85 9.28
C VAL A 91 7.98 -7.61 10.59
N PRO A 92 8.64 -7.34 11.73
CA PRO A 92 7.99 -6.98 12.97
C PRO A 92 7.07 -5.77 12.80
N GLN A 93 5.91 -5.78 13.45
CA GLN A 93 4.87 -4.77 13.24
C GLN A 93 5.33 -3.36 13.61
N ASP A 94 6.05 -3.21 14.71
CA ASP A 94 6.60 -1.92 15.17
C ASP A 94 7.61 -1.35 14.17
N ARG A 95 8.47 -2.20 13.60
CA ARG A 95 9.41 -1.84 12.55
C ARG A 95 8.69 -1.43 11.25
N LEU A 96 7.69 -2.20 10.83
CA LEU A 96 6.86 -1.86 9.68
C LEU A 96 6.22 -0.48 9.84
N LEU A 97 5.56 -0.24 10.97
CA LEU A 97 4.89 1.03 11.24
C LEU A 97 5.88 2.20 11.32
N GLY A 98 7.05 2.00 11.94
CA GLY A 98 8.10 3.01 11.99
C GLY A 98 8.64 3.37 10.61
N ASP A 99 8.87 2.38 9.74
CA ASP A 99 9.33 2.60 8.38
C ASP A 99 8.27 3.32 7.51
N LEU A 100 7.00 2.99 7.68
CA LEU A 100 5.89 3.66 6.98
C LEU A 100 5.68 5.10 7.46
N ALA A 101 5.82 5.34 8.77
CA ALA A 101 5.80 6.69 9.33
C ALA A 101 6.96 7.55 8.81
N GLY A 102 8.17 6.98 8.74
CA GLY A 102 9.33 7.62 8.15
C GLY A 102 9.15 7.95 6.67
N ALA A 103 8.56 7.04 5.90
CA ALA A 103 8.23 7.27 4.50
C ALA A 103 7.22 8.42 4.32
N ALA A 104 6.20 8.50 5.18
CA ALA A 104 5.25 9.61 5.17
C ALA A 104 5.91 10.94 5.56
N ALA A 105 6.78 10.93 6.58
CA ALA A 105 7.56 12.10 6.99
C ALA A 105 8.49 12.58 5.86
N TYR A 106 9.16 11.67 5.16
CA TYR A 106 9.96 11.99 3.98
C TYR A 106 9.14 12.72 2.91
N LEU A 107 7.95 12.23 2.57
CA LEU A 107 7.08 12.88 1.59
C LEU A 107 6.62 14.27 2.05
N ARG A 108 6.22 14.40 3.31
CA ARG A 108 5.78 15.67 3.89
C ARG A 108 6.91 16.71 3.95
N SER A 109 8.17 16.29 4.08
CA SER A 109 9.34 17.17 4.10
C SER A 109 9.81 17.66 2.73
N GLN A 110 9.27 17.12 1.63
CA GLN A 110 9.70 17.54 0.29
C GLN A 110 9.32 19.00 0.01
N PRO A 111 10.18 19.78 -0.68
CA PRO A 111 9.98 21.22 -0.89
C PRO A 111 8.65 21.58 -1.57
N ASN A 112 8.12 20.67 -2.41
CA ASN A 112 6.86 20.82 -3.11
C ASN A 112 5.72 19.97 -2.51
N SER A 113 5.84 19.57 -1.24
CA SER A 113 4.77 18.87 -0.54
C SER A 113 3.63 19.83 -0.17
N ASN A 114 2.39 19.38 -0.28
CA ASN A 114 1.23 20.09 0.28
C ASN A 114 0.92 19.66 1.74
N GLY A 115 1.78 18.82 2.34
CA GLY A 115 1.66 18.33 3.70
C GLY A 115 0.79 17.06 3.84
N LYS A 116 0.06 16.64 2.80
CA LYS A 116 -0.79 15.45 2.83
C LYS A 116 -0.05 14.21 2.37
N ALA A 117 -0.34 13.07 3.00
CA ALA A 117 0.21 11.77 2.66
C ALA A 117 -0.87 10.68 2.67
N GLY A 118 -1.02 10.00 1.55
CA GLY A 118 -1.80 8.76 1.43
C GLY A 118 -0.93 7.52 1.50
N ILE A 119 -1.57 6.37 1.64
CA ILE A 119 -0.91 5.07 1.68
C ILE A 119 -1.66 4.07 0.80
N ILE A 120 -0.92 3.25 0.07
CA ILE A 120 -1.47 2.18 -0.76
C ILE A 120 -0.61 0.93 -0.66
N GLY A 121 -1.26 -0.23 -0.72
CA GLY A 121 -0.58 -1.49 -0.88
C GLY A 121 -1.40 -2.52 -1.64
N HIS A 122 -0.72 -3.54 -2.13
CA HIS A 122 -1.28 -4.65 -2.89
C HIS A 122 -0.96 -5.97 -2.18
N CYS A 123 -1.89 -6.92 -2.14
CA CYS A 123 -1.68 -8.20 -1.47
C CYS A 123 -1.34 -8.00 0.02
N SER A 124 -0.19 -8.52 0.49
CA SER A 124 0.31 -8.25 1.84
C SER A 124 0.43 -6.76 2.15
N GLY A 125 0.80 -5.95 1.15
CA GLY A 125 0.85 -4.50 1.27
C GLY A 125 -0.53 -3.86 1.48
N GLY A 126 -1.60 -4.43 0.91
CA GLY A 126 -2.98 -3.97 1.13
C GLY A 126 -3.38 -4.10 2.60
N ARG A 127 -3.16 -5.28 3.18
CA ARG A 127 -3.34 -5.50 4.62
C ARG A 127 -2.51 -4.53 5.47
N GLN A 128 -1.25 -4.30 5.08
CA GLN A 128 -0.36 -3.38 5.79
C GLN A 128 -0.80 -1.91 5.64
N ALA A 129 -1.40 -1.54 4.51
CA ALA A 129 -1.99 -0.21 4.32
C ALA A 129 -3.19 0.01 5.25
N PHE A 130 -4.06 -0.98 5.41
CA PHE A 130 -5.15 -0.94 6.39
C PHE A 130 -4.61 -0.81 7.82
N LEU A 131 -3.63 -1.64 8.21
CA LEU A 131 -2.99 -1.58 9.52
C LEU A 131 -2.41 -0.19 9.80
N ALA A 132 -1.65 0.36 8.84
CA ALA A 132 -1.05 1.68 8.96
C ALA A 132 -2.10 2.79 9.05
N ALA A 133 -3.19 2.71 8.29
CA ALA A 133 -4.29 3.66 8.36
C ALA A 133 -5.04 3.65 9.71
N CYS A 134 -5.01 2.51 10.41
CA CYS A 134 -5.59 2.41 11.75
C CYS A 134 -4.67 2.95 12.87
N LEU A 135 -3.34 2.98 12.67
CA LEU A 135 -2.39 3.24 13.75
C LEU A 135 -1.48 4.46 13.50
N LEU A 136 -1.47 5.00 12.28
CA LEU A 136 -0.67 6.15 11.88
C LEU A 136 -1.56 7.24 11.29
N ASP A 137 -0.98 8.44 11.15
CA ASP A 137 -1.67 9.60 10.58
C ASP A 137 -1.46 9.67 9.06
N PHE A 138 -2.47 9.20 8.32
CA PHE A 138 -2.58 9.34 6.87
C PHE A 138 -3.85 10.13 6.50
N ASP A 139 -3.83 10.76 5.33
CA ASP A 139 -4.96 11.55 4.82
C ASP A 139 -5.92 10.71 3.96
N ALA A 140 -5.45 9.58 3.41
CA ALA A 140 -6.25 8.59 2.68
C ALA A 140 -5.51 7.26 2.58
N ALA A 141 -6.26 6.15 2.53
CA ALA A 141 -5.70 4.81 2.38
C ALA A 141 -6.36 4.07 1.22
N VAL A 142 -5.58 3.16 0.61
CA VAL A 142 -6.07 2.23 -0.42
C VAL A 142 -5.57 0.82 -0.10
N ASP A 143 -6.51 -0.11 0.05
CA ASP A 143 -6.28 -1.54 0.18
C ASP A 143 -6.63 -2.25 -1.13
N CYS A 144 -5.62 -2.78 -1.83
CA CYS A 144 -5.83 -3.63 -2.99
C CYS A 144 -5.67 -5.10 -2.58
N TYR A 145 -6.80 -5.79 -2.46
CA TYR A 145 -6.89 -7.23 -2.12
C TYR A 145 -6.00 -7.66 -0.93
N GLY A 146 -5.97 -6.86 0.12
CA GLY A 146 -5.33 -7.24 1.38
C GLY A 146 -6.12 -8.36 2.08
N ALA A 147 -5.45 -9.48 2.33
CA ALA A 147 -6.07 -10.65 2.97
C ALA A 147 -5.88 -10.66 4.48
N PHE A 148 -6.74 -11.39 5.17
CA PHE A 148 -6.68 -11.60 6.63
C PHE A 148 -6.81 -10.30 7.44
N VAL A 149 -7.55 -9.34 6.88
CA VAL A 149 -7.90 -8.09 7.57
C VAL A 149 -9.04 -8.35 8.56
N ALA A 150 -10.11 -9.00 8.10
CA ALA A 150 -11.30 -9.24 8.93
C ALA A 150 -11.38 -10.66 9.51
N ALA A 151 -10.69 -11.63 8.93
CA ALA A 151 -10.70 -13.02 9.35
C ALA A 151 -9.28 -13.60 9.47
N PRO A 152 -9.04 -14.61 10.32
CA PRO A 152 -7.75 -15.27 10.37
C PRO A 152 -7.50 -16.11 9.11
N PRO A 153 -6.23 -16.44 8.80
CA PRO A 153 -5.91 -17.37 7.74
C PRO A 153 -6.67 -18.70 7.92
N PRO A 154 -7.15 -19.33 6.81
CA PRO A 154 -7.85 -20.60 6.92
C PRO A 154 -6.92 -21.70 7.46
N PRO A 155 -7.48 -22.72 8.15
CA PRO A 155 -6.70 -23.84 8.68
C PRO A 155 -5.86 -24.52 7.59
N GLY A 156 -4.58 -24.79 7.90
CA GLY A 156 -3.65 -25.45 6.97
C GLY A 156 -2.76 -24.51 6.16
N LEU A 157 -2.98 -23.21 6.20
CA LEU A 157 -1.99 -22.25 5.71
C LEU A 157 -0.87 -22.08 6.76
N PRO A 158 0.41 -22.17 6.35
CA PRO A 158 1.55 -21.99 7.26
C PRO A 158 1.80 -20.50 7.56
N ILE A 159 0.74 -19.77 7.88
CA ILE A 159 0.76 -18.33 8.14
C ILE A 159 0.06 -18.09 9.47
N ALA A 160 0.77 -17.54 10.43
CA ALA A 160 0.22 -17.08 11.70
C ALA A 160 -0.02 -15.57 11.62
N MET A 161 -1.26 -15.17 11.44
CA MET A 161 -1.67 -13.76 11.41
C MET A 161 -2.95 -13.57 12.21
N GLU A 162 -2.97 -12.58 13.09
CA GLU A 162 -4.19 -12.15 13.77
C GLU A 162 -4.99 -11.20 12.86
N PRO A 163 -6.33 -11.27 12.85
CA PRO A 163 -7.15 -10.30 12.15
C PRO A 163 -6.87 -8.86 12.62
N LEU A 164 -6.98 -7.91 11.71
CA LEU A 164 -6.85 -6.48 12.01
C LEU A 164 -8.19 -5.82 12.36
N LEU A 165 -9.29 -6.53 12.21
CA LEU A 165 -10.64 -6.02 12.47
C LEU A 165 -10.79 -5.32 13.85
N PRO A 166 -10.18 -5.81 14.95
CA PRO A 166 -10.21 -5.14 16.24
C PRO A 166 -9.57 -3.74 16.25
N LEU A 167 -8.73 -3.41 15.25
CA LEU A 167 -8.10 -2.11 15.10
C LEU A 167 -8.92 -1.14 14.25
N ALA A 168 -10.02 -1.57 13.64
CA ALA A 168 -10.82 -0.78 12.70
C ALA A 168 -11.38 0.52 13.31
N ASP A 169 -11.60 0.56 14.63
CA ASP A 169 -12.01 1.79 15.32
C ASP A 169 -10.93 2.89 15.24
N GLY A 170 -9.66 2.51 15.13
CA GLY A 170 -8.55 3.42 14.92
C GLY A 170 -8.43 3.99 13.51
N LEU A 171 -9.19 3.51 12.53
CA LEU A 171 -9.14 4.03 11.15
C LEU A 171 -9.47 5.52 11.13
N SER A 172 -8.46 6.35 10.88
CA SER A 172 -8.52 7.81 11.02
C SER A 172 -8.72 8.54 9.69
N CYS A 173 -8.57 7.84 8.56
CA CYS A 173 -8.69 8.42 7.22
C CYS A 173 -9.65 7.64 6.33
N PRO A 174 -10.15 8.24 5.21
CA PRO A 174 -10.94 7.53 4.22
C PRO A 174 -10.20 6.34 3.61
N LEU A 175 -10.90 5.20 3.45
CA LEU A 175 -10.37 3.94 2.92
C LEU A 175 -11.05 3.55 1.60
N LEU A 176 -10.25 3.31 0.55
CA LEU A 176 -10.71 2.64 -0.67
C LEU A 176 -10.26 1.18 -0.65
N GLY A 177 -11.19 0.24 -0.84
CA GLY A 177 -10.92 -1.19 -0.99
C GLY A 177 -11.20 -1.66 -2.42
N LEU A 178 -10.26 -2.38 -3.03
CA LEU A 178 -10.38 -2.93 -4.39
C LEU A 178 -10.13 -4.44 -4.35
N PHE A 179 -11.18 -5.23 -4.59
CA PHE A 179 -11.17 -6.68 -4.37
C PHE A 179 -11.60 -7.44 -5.63
N GLY A 180 -11.24 -8.72 -5.71
CA GLY A 180 -11.70 -9.62 -6.77
C GLY A 180 -12.79 -10.56 -6.27
N ALA A 181 -13.85 -10.76 -7.08
CA ALA A 181 -14.94 -11.69 -6.74
C ALA A 181 -14.49 -13.16 -6.69
N ASP A 182 -13.45 -13.50 -7.48
CA ASP A 182 -12.89 -14.85 -7.54
C ASP A 182 -11.66 -15.03 -6.62
N ASP A 183 -11.36 -14.02 -5.77
CA ASP A 183 -10.25 -14.10 -4.83
C ASP A 183 -10.58 -15.09 -3.70
N LYS A 184 -9.57 -15.87 -3.32
CA LYS A 184 -9.67 -16.81 -2.19
C LYS A 184 -9.11 -16.23 -0.91
N ASN A 185 -8.28 -15.18 -1.01
CA ASN A 185 -7.63 -14.51 0.10
C ASN A 185 -7.36 -13.02 -0.25
N PRO A 186 -8.26 -12.09 0.07
CA PRO A 186 -9.50 -12.26 0.82
C PRO A 186 -10.64 -12.81 -0.07
N PRO A 187 -11.48 -13.75 0.44
CA PRO A 187 -12.73 -14.09 -0.22
C PRO A 187 -13.75 -12.97 -0.04
N PRO A 188 -14.79 -12.88 -0.89
CA PRO A 188 -15.85 -11.86 -0.73
C PRO A 188 -16.48 -11.83 0.67
N SER A 189 -16.62 -12.98 1.33
CA SER A 189 -17.14 -13.06 2.71
C SER A 189 -16.26 -12.34 3.74
N GLU A 190 -14.94 -12.24 3.53
CA GLU A 190 -14.07 -11.46 4.40
C GLU A 190 -14.26 -9.96 4.19
N THR A 191 -14.43 -9.53 2.95
CA THR A 191 -14.68 -8.11 2.63
C THR A 191 -16.05 -7.65 3.12
N GLU A 192 -17.07 -8.53 3.11
CA GLU A 192 -18.38 -8.26 3.69
C GLU A 192 -18.32 -8.05 5.22
N ILE A 193 -17.50 -8.82 5.93
CA ILE A 193 -17.28 -8.65 7.38
C ILE A 193 -16.63 -7.28 7.65
N LEU A 194 -15.63 -6.92 6.87
CA LEU A 194 -14.94 -5.62 7.01
C LEU A 194 -15.90 -4.46 6.70
N ASP A 195 -16.69 -4.56 5.64
CA ASP A 195 -17.70 -3.56 5.27
C ASP A 195 -18.71 -3.33 6.41
N ALA A 196 -19.26 -4.43 6.94
CA ALA A 196 -20.22 -4.37 8.04
C ALA A 196 -19.64 -3.69 9.29
N GLU A 197 -18.38 -3.99 9.64
CA GLU A 197 -17.72 -3.38 10.80
C GLU A 197 -17.40 -1.89 10.57
N LEU A 198 -16.87 -1.51 9.41
CA LEU A 198 -16.61 -0.11 9.09
C LEU A 198 -17.90 0.71 9.04
N THR A 199 -18.99 0.14 8.53
CA THR A 199 -20.33 0.73 8.55
C THR A 199 -20.81 0.93 9.99
N ARG A 200 -20.69 -0.10 10.84
CA ARG A 200 -21.07 -0.03 12.26
C ARG A 200 -20.29 1.06 13.02
N LEU A 201 -19.01 1.25 12.66
CA LEU A 201 -18.13 2.26 13.25
C LEU A 201 -18.31 3.66 12.63
N GLY A 202 -19.14 3.80 11.59
CA GLY A 202 -19.37 5.08 10.90
C GLY A 202 -18.13 5.61 10.16
N LYS A 203 -17.25 4.71 9.68
CA LYS A 203 -16.03 5.09 8.95
C LYS A 203 -16.35 5.53 7.52
N THR A 204 -15.50 6.38 6.95
CA THR A 204 -15.60 6.77 5.54
C THR A 204 -14.84 5.77 4.69
N PHE A 205 -15.53 5.01 3.85
CA PHE A 205 -14.90 4.04 2.96
C PHE A 205 -15.71 3.80 1.69
N GLU A 206 -15.06 3.24 0.66
CA GLU A 206 -15.69 2.72 -0.56
C GLU A 206 -15.05 1.38 -0.90
N PHE A 207 -15.85 0.33 -1.15
CA PHE A 207 -15.38 -0.97 -1.62
C PHE A 207 -15.90 -1.27 -3.01
N HIS A 208 -15.02 -1.81 -3.87
CA HIS A 208 -15.37 -2.26 -5.21
C HIS A 208 -14.84 -3.67 -5.42
N THR A 209 -15.75 -4.56 -5.83
CA THR A 209 -15.45 -5.96 -6.16
C THR A 209 -15.58 -6.17 -7.66
N TYR A 210 -14.57 -6.78 -8.27
CA TYR A 210 -14.48 -7.00 -9.71
C TYR A 210 -14.81 -8.45 -10.06
N GLU A 211 -15.89 -8.65 -10.81
CA GLU A 211 -16.28 -9.96 -11.32
C GLU A 211 -15.20 -10.54 -12.25
N GLY A 212 -14.93 -11.86 -12.15
CA GLY A 212 -13.90 -12.54 -12.94
C GLY A 212 -12.46 -12.18 -12.59
N ALA A 213 -12.25 -11.37 -11.54
CA ALA A 213 -10.93 -11.04 -11.02
C ALA A 213 -10.63 -11.84 -9.75
N GLY A 214 -9.45 -12.43 -9.69
CA GLY A 214 -8.92 -13.08 -8.48
C GLY A 214 -7.79 -12.28 -7.86
N HIS A 215 -7.01 -12.94 -6.99
CA HIS A 215 -5.88 -12.30 -6.32
C HIS A 215 -4.85 -11.74 -7.32
N ALA A 216 -4.30 -10.56 -7.02
CA ALA A 216 -3.26 -9.89 -7.81
C ALA A 216 -3.70 -9.50 -9.25
N PHE A 217 -4.96 -9.13 -9.46
CA PHE A 217 -5.47 -8.72 -10.78
C PHE A 217 -4.83 -7.44 -11.34
N PHE A 218 -4.10 -6.66 -10.55
CA PHE A 218 -3.30 -5.52 -11.01
C PHE A 218 -1.93 -5.92 -11.60
N ALA A 219 -1.44 -7.15 -11.36
CA ALA A 219 -0.09 -7.55 -11.73
C ALA A 219 0.02 -7.90 -13.21
N VAL A 220 0.50 -6.96 -14.02
CA VAL A 220 0.57 -7.04 -15.49
C VAL A 220 1.45 -8.18 -16.02
N ASP A 221 2.36 -8.68 -15.20
CA ASP A 221 3.32 -9.74 -15.50
C ASP A 221 2.85 -11.13 -15.06
N ARG A 222 1.59 -11.26 -14.58
CA ARG A 222 1.05 -12.52 -14.05
C ARG A 222 -0.22 -12.97 -14.78
N PRO A 223 -0.49 -14.28 -14.82
CA PRO A 223 -1.72 -14.82 -15.41
C PRO A 223 -3.02 -14.33 -14.74
N SER A 224 -2.92 -13.85 -13.49
CA SER A 224 -4.03 -13.25 -12.74
C SER A 224 -4.43 -11.87 -13.23
N TYR A 225 -3.62 -11.22 -14.08
CA TYR A 225 -3.92 -9.89 -14.59
C TYR A 225 -5.29 -9.83 -15.28
N ARG A 226 -6.08 -8.84 -14.89
CA ARG A 226 -7.37 -8.54 -15.51
C ARG A 226 -7.37 -7.09 -15.96
N PRO A 227 -7.15 -6.83 -17.27
CA PRO A 227 -6.96 -5.48 -17.81
C PRO A 227 -8.08 -4.51 -17.44
N GLU A 228 -9.34 -4.93 -17.60
CA GLU A 228 -10.50 -4.09 -17.33
C GLU A 228 -10.60 -3.70 -15.85
N ALA A 229 -10.45 -4.67 -14.95
CA ALA A 229 -10.45 -4.44 -13.51
C ALA A 229 -9.26 -3.56 -13.07
N ALA A 230 -8.07 -3.81 -13.62
CA ALA A 230 -6.87 -3.03 -13.30
C ALA A 230 -6.97 -1.58 -13.78
N VAL A 231 -7.48 -1.35 -14.99
CA VAL A 231 -7.67 0.01 -15.55
C VAL A 231 -8.70 0.79 -14.75
N ASP A 232 -9.87 0.21 -14.44
CA ASP A 232 -10.87 0.84 -13.60
C ASP A 232 -10.34 1.07 -12.18
N GLY A 233 -9.63 0.09 -11.61
CA GLY A 233 -9.03 0.22 -10.29
C GLY A 233 -8.04 1.39 -10.21
N TRP A 234 -7.15 1.56 -11.19
CA TRP A 234 -6.25 2.71 -11.23
C TRP A 234 -7.01 4.05 -11.34
N ARG A 235 -8.07 4.11 -12.16
CA ARG A 235 -8.93 5.28 -12.24
C ARG A 235 -9.51 5.64 -10.87
N ARG A 236 -10.08 4.65 -10.15
CA ARG A 236 -10.63 4.84 -8.79
C ARG A 236 -9.59 5.29 -7.79
N ILE A 237 -8.36 4.73 -7.84
CA ILE A 237 -7.25 5.14 -6.98
C ILE A 237 -6.93 6.63 -7.18
N PHE A 238 -6.81 7.08 -8.44
CA PHE A 238 -6.51 8.49 -8.71
C PHE A 238 -7.69 9.41 -8.39
N ASP A 239 -8.94 8.99 -8.64
CA ASP A 239 -10.12 9.73 -8.21
C ASP A 239 -10.19 9.84 -6.68
N TRP A 240 -9.83 8.77 -5.95
CA TRP A 240 -9.77 8.77 -4.49
C TRP A 240 -8.74 9.76 -3.96
N TYR A 241 -7.52 9.65 -4.41
CA TYR A 241 -6.47 10.58 -4.00
C TYR A 241 -6.73 12.01 -4.48
N GLY A 242 -7.38 12.20 -5.61
CA GLY A 242 -7.84 13.52 -6.07
C GLY A 242 -8.80 14.20 -5.09
N ARG A 243 -9.65 13.41 -4.41
CA ARG A 243 -10.58 13.94 -3.39
C ARG A 243 -9.90 14.29 -2.06
N TYR A 244 -8.91 13.52 -1.64
CA TYR A 244 -8.38 13.62 -0.29
C TYR A 244 -6.96 14.18 -0.19
N LEU A 245 -6.12 14.00 -1.21
CA LEU A 245 -4.73 14.47 -1.23
C LEU A 245 -4.53 15.74 -2.07
N ALA A 246 -5.47 16.10 -2.95
CA ALA A 246 -5.43 17.39 -3.60
C ALA A 246 -5.68 18.53 -2.58
N LYS A 247 -5.31 19.75 -2.98
CA LYS A 247 -5.57 20.96 -2.16
C LYS A 247 -7.04 21.24 -1.99
#